data_e3a35aa700e046e1bdedba8cb661de19
#
_entry.id   e3a35aa700e046e1bdedba8cb661de19
#
_cell.length_a   1.000
_cell.length_b   1.000
_cell.length_c   1.000
_cell.angle_alpha   90.00
_cell.angle_beta   90.00
_cell.angle_gamma   90.00
#
_symmetry.space_group_name_H-M   'P 1'
#
loop_
_entity.id
_entity.type
_entity.pdbx_description
1 polymer ?
#
loop_
_entity_poly.entity_id
_entity_poly.type
_entity_poly.pdbx_seq_one_letter_code
_entity_poly.pdbx_strand_id
1 'polypeptide(L)'
;MEVQYYMKDGMIDNWELFEKVIDYAYANVIQSEPEYHPVLFSEASWNVRNNREKLTELMFEKYNVPAFFLVKNAVLAAFSSGRATALVVDSGATHTSAVPVHEGYVLSQAVVKSPLGGDFLSRQCRQHLDKT
;
A
#
# COMPACT_ATOMS: atom_id res chain seq x y z
N MET A 1 -7.51 6.55 23.84
CA MET A 1 -7.42 5.44 22.87
C MET A 1 -6.08 5.62 22.16
N GLU A 2 -5.19 4.66 22.28
CA GLU A 2 -3.89 4.71 21.62
C GLU A 2 -4.06 4.16 20.19
N VAL A 3 -3.67 4.95 19.19
CA VAL A 3 -3.71 4.55 17.79
C VAL A 3 -2.34 3.99 17.41
N GLN A 4 -2.31 2.74 16.94
CA GLN A 4 -1.09 2.08 16.48
C GLN A 4 -1.14 1.94 14.96
N TYR A 5 0.01 2.09 14.32
CA TYR A 5 0.16 1.98 12.87
C TYR A 5 0.90 0.70 12.52
N TYR A 6 0.40 -0.05 11.55
CA TYR A 6 1.08 -1.23 11.00
C TYR A 6 1.86 -0.92 9.71
N MET A 7 1.64 0.26 9.15
CA MET A 7 2.30 0.71 7.92
C MET A 7 3.33 1.81 8.22
N LYS A 8 4.44 1.75 7.55
CA LYS A 8 5.46 2.80 7.52
C LYS A 8 5.97 2.97 6.10
N ASP A 9 6.01 4.22 5.63
CA ASP A 9 6.48 4.56 4.27
C ASP A 9 5.76 3.78 3.15
N GLY A 10 4.47 3.49 3.33
CA GLY A 10 3.66 2.73 2.38
C GLY A 10 3.93 1.22 2.37
N MET A 11 4.70 0.71 3.31
CA MET A 11 5.04 -0.71 3.45
C MET A 11 4.59 -1.25 4.81
N ILE A 12 4.39 -2.55 4.91
CA ILE A 12 4.07 -3.20 6.18
C ILE A 12 5.34 -3.18 7.05
N ASP A 13 5.21 -2.62 8.24
CA ASP A 13 6.27 -2.52 9.26
C ASP A 13 5.96 -3.44 10.46
N ASN A 14 4.73 -3.40 10.96
CA ASN A 14 4.28 -4.26 12.05
C ASN A 14 3.37 -5.37 11.52
N TRP A 15 3.94 -6.55 11.35
CA TRP A 15 3.26 -7.72 10.80
C TRP A 15 2.20 -8.29 11.74
N GLU A 16 2.40 -8.23 13.06
CA GLU A 16 1.41 -8.73 14.04
C GLU A 16 0.12 -7.89 13.98
N LEU A 17 0.26 -6.57 13.87
CA LEU A 17 -0.90 -5.69 13.72
C LEU A 17 -1.55 -5.85 12.34
N PHE A 18 -0.76 -6.05 11.29
CA PHE A 18 -1.28 -6.32 9.96
C PHE A 18 -2.13 -7.59 9.95
N GLU A 19 -1.64 -8.69 10.54
CA GLU A 19 -2.39 -9.94 10.64
C GLU A 19 -3.73 -9.74 11.37
N LYS A 20 -3.75 -9.02 12.50
CA LYS A 20 -4.99 -8.70 13.20
C LYS A 20 -5.99 -7.91 12.35
N VAL A 21 -5.50 -7.01 11.49
CA VAL A 21 -6.36 -6.27 10.56
C VAL A 21 -6.96 -7.20 9.51
N ILE A 22 -6.17 -8.13 8.98
CA ILE A 22 -6.66 -9.13 8.02
C ILE A 22 -7.66 -10.08 8.68
N ASP A 23 -7.35 -10.60 9.87
CA ASP A 23 -8.26 -11.46 10.64
C ASP A 23 -9.60 -10.74 10.89
N TYR A 24 -9.55 -9.47 11.30
CA TYR A 24 -10.75 -8.66 11.49
C TYR A 24 -11.54 -8.47 10.19
N ALA A 25 -10.83 -8.20 9.08
CA ALA A 25 -11.47 -7.99 7.78
C ALA A 25 -12.22 -9.26 7.32
N TYR A 26 -11.63 -10.42 7.43
CA TYR A 26 -12.29 -11.67 7.07
C TYR A 26 -13.46 -12.01 8.00
N ALA A 27 -13.28 -11.88 9.32
CA ALA A 27 -14.29 -12.24 10.30
C ALA A 27 -15.51 -11.29 10.30
N ASN A 28 -15.29 -9.98 10.16
CA ASN A 28 -16.32 -8.97 10.42
C ASN A 28 -16.80 -8.23 9.16
N VAL A 29 -15.97 -8.11 8.13
CA VAL A 29 -16.30 -7.35 6.91
C VAL A 29 -16.69 -8.29 5.78
N ILE A 30 -15.81 -9.24 5.45
CA ILE A 30 -16.03 -10.19 4.36
C ILE A 30 -17.00 -11.30 4.81
N GLN A 31 -16.90 -11.73 6.06
CA GLN A 31 -17.71 -12.79 6.67
C GLN A 31 -17.63 -14.10 5.89
N SER A 32 -16.46 -14.43 5.40
CA SER A 32 -16.18 -15.65 4.65
C SER A 32 -14.75 -16.09 4.86
N GLU A 33 -14.49 -17.40 4.75
CA GLU A 33 -13.17 -17.97 4.96
C GLU A 33 -12.21 -17.57 3.82
N PRO A 34 -10.94 -17.24 4.14
CA PRO A 34 -9.94 -16.84 3.15
C PRO A 34 -9.71 -17.87 2.04
N GLU A 35 -9.79 -19.16 2.39
CA GLU A 35 -9.53 -20.29 1.49
C GLU A 35 -10.50 -20.36 0.28
N TYR A 36 -11.62 -19.66 0.33
CA TYR A 36 -12.58 -19.62 -0.78
C TYR A 36 -12.35 -18.47 -1.76
N HIS A 37 -11.42 -17.56 -1.48
CA HIS A 37 -11.28 -16.32 -2.24
C HIS A 37 -9.85 -16.11 -2.75
N PRO A 38 -9.66 -15.94 -4.08
CA PRO A 38 -8.44 -15.36 -4.61
C PRO A 38 -8.22 -13.96 -4.05
N VAL A 39 -6.97 -13.63 -3.76
CA VAL A 39 -6.62 -12.35 -3.13
C VAL A 39 -5.67 -11.55 -4.01
N LEU A 40 -6.01 -10.28 -4.21
CA LEU A 40 -5.16 -9.29 -4.85
C LEU A 40 -4.83 -8.20 -3.83
N PHE A 41 -3.54 -7.96 -3.62
CA PHE A 41 -3.05 -6.82 -2.84
C PHE A 41 -2.37 -5.79 -3.72
N SER A 42 -2.62 -4.53 -3.41
CA SER A 42 -1.82 -3.44 -3.97
C SER A 42 -0.62 -3.14 -3.07
N GLU A 43 0.49 -2.77 -3.68
CA GLU A 43 1.72 -2.44 -2.97
C GLU A 43 2.34 -1.14 -3.48
N ALA A 44 3.14 -0.49 -2.64
CA ALA A 44 3.94 0.66 -3.04
C ALA A 44 4.94 0.27 -4.13
N SER A 45 5.20 1.20 -5.07
CA SER A 45 6.12 0.93 -6.18
C SER A 45 7.56 0.66 -5.75
N TRP A 46 7.94 1.10 -4.53
CA TRP A 46 9.25 0.89 -3.91
C TRP A 46 9.27 -0.23 -2.87
N ASN A 47 8.21 -1.07 -2.80
CA ASN A 47 8.17 -2.18 -1.85
C ASN A 47 9.33 -3.15 -2.09
N VAL A 48 9.93 -3.61 -0.99
CA VAL A 48 11.12 -4.46 -1.02
C VAL A 48 10.76 -5.94 -1.15
N ARG A 49 11.71 -6.71 -1.69
CA ARG A 49 11.53 -8.14 -1.97
C ARG A 49 11.12 -8.93 -0.70
N ASN A 50 11.80 -8.70 0.42
CA ASN A 50 11.53 -9.42 1.67
C ASN A 50 10.09 -9.25 2.16
N ASN A 51 9.53 -8.03 2.06
CA ASN A 51 8.15 -7.79 2.43
C ASN A 51 7.16 -8.52 1.50
N ARG A 52 7.49 -8.59 0.22
CA ARG A 52 6.67 -9.29 -0.77
C ARG A 52 6.67 -10.80 -0.52
N GLU A 53 7.84 -11.38 -0.26
CA GLU A 53 7.99 -12.79 0.07
C GLU A 53 7.23 -13.12 1.35
N LYS A 54 7.40 -12.33 2.41
CA LYS A 54 6.71 -12.54 3.68
C LYS A 54 5.18 -12.42 3.56
N LEU A 55 4.69 -11.45 2.77
CA LEU A 55 3.25 -11.34 2.54
C LEU A 55 2.71 -12.52 1.74
N THR A 56 3.46 -12.99 0.74
CA THR A 56 3.07 -14.16 -0.06
C THR A 56 3.02 -15.41 0.80
N GLU A 57 4.04 -15.64 1.63
CA GLU A 57 4.08 -16.72 2.60
C GLU A 57 2.88 -16.68 3.55
N LEU A 58 2.60 -15.50 4.14
CA LEU A 58 1.47 -15.30 5.04
C LEU A 58 0.13 -15.67 4.38
N MET A 59 -0.08 -15.24 3.13
CA MET A 59 -1.33 -15.49 2.43
C MET A 59 -1.52 -16.99 2.10
N PHE A 60 -0.46 -17.69 1.73
CA PHE A 60 -0.56 -19.12 1.42
C PHE A 60 -0.51 -20.01 2.65
N GLU A 61 0.41 -19.75 3.60
CA GLU A 61 0.66 -20.65 4.73
C GLU A 61 -0.33 -20.46 5.88
N LYS A 62 -0.72 -19.22 6.18
CA LYS A 62 -1.66 -18.93 7.27
C LYS A 62 -3.11 -18.88 6.78
N TYR A 63 -3.36 -18.17 5.70
CA TYR A 63 -4.72 -17.93 5.21
C TYR A 63 -5.19 -18.95 4.16
N ASN A 64 -4.31 -19.81 3.66
CA ASN A 64 -4.61 -20.85 2.68
C ASN A 64 -5.38 -20.35 1.45
N VAL A 65 -5.10 -19.12 1.01
CA VAL A 65 -5.81 -18.55 -0.14
C VAL A 65 -5.53 -19.35 -1.41
N PRO A 66 -6.52 -19.55 -2.30
CA PRO A 66 -6.36 -20.38 -3.49
C PRO A 66 -5.49 -19.75 -4.56
N ALA A 67 -5.40 -18.41 -4.58
CA ALA A 67 -4.52 -17.65 -5.46
C ALA A 67 -4.20 -16.30 -4.82
N PHE A 68 -2.99 -15.82 -5.08
CA PHE A 68 -2.50 -14.55 -4.55
C PHE A 68 -1.72 -13.76 -5.62
N PHE A 69 -1.98 -12.46 -5.71
CA PHE A 69 -1.26 -11.58 -6.62
C PHE A 69 -0.95 -10.24 -5.97
N LEU A 70 0.30 -9.79 -6.16
CA LEU A 70 0.77 -8.46 -5.74
C LEU A 70 0.93 -7.56 -6.96
N VAL A 71 0.29 -6.39 -6.94
CA VAL A 71 0.35 -5.41 -8.01
C VAL A 71 0.76 -4.04 -7.48
N LYS A 72 1.58 -3.32 -8.23
CA LYS A 72 1.96 -1.95 -7.90
C LYS A 72 0.73 -1.03 -7.99
N ASN A 73 0.50 -0.21 -6.94
CA ASN A 73 -0.62 0.73 -6.89
C ASN A 73 -0.68 1.67 -8.10
N ALA A 74 0.48 2.13 -8.59
CA ALA A 74 0.56 2.98 -9.78
C ALA A 74 0.05 2.27 -11.05
N VAL A 75 0.26 0.96 -11.18
CA VAL A 75 -0.26 0.18 -12.32
C VAL A 75 -1.79 0.15 -12.28
N LEU A 76 -2.37 -0.08 -11.12
CA LEU A 76 -3.82 -0.06 -10.94
C LEU A 76 -4.41 1.32 -11.25
N ALA A 77 -3.75 2.40 -10.81
CA ALA A 77 -4.17 3.76 -11.08
C ALA A 77 -4.12 4.08 -12.59
N ALA A 78 -3.09 3.63 -13.30
CA ALA A 78 -3.01 3.76 -14.76
C ALA A 78 -4.15 3.00 -15.45
N PHE A 79 -4.37 1.75 -15.07
CA PHE A 79 -5.42 0.91 -15.66
C PHE A 79 -6.83 1.40 -15.37
N SER A 80 -7.08 1.97 -14.17
CA SER A 80 -8.37 2.58 -13.84
C SER A 80 -8.73 3.75 -14.78
N SER A 81 -7.71 4.40 -15.34
CA SER A 81 -7.86 5.47 -16.35
C SER A 81 -7.86 4.94 -17.80
N GLY A 82 -7.92 3.62 -18.00
CA GLY A 82 -7.90 2.98 -19.31
C GLY A 82 -6.54 3.09 -20.03
N ARG A 83 -5.45 3.27 -19.31
CA ARG A 83 -4.10 3.47 -19.87
C ARG A 83 -3.15 2.38 -19.38
N ALA A 84 -2.41 1.76 -20.31
CA ALA A 84 -1.31 0.85 -19.98
C ALA A 84 0.03 1.59 -19.76
N THR A 85 0.14 2.81 -20.29
CA THR A 85 1.33 3.67 -20.20
C THR A 85 0.90 5.04 -19.68
N ALA A 86 1.48 5.48 -18.55
CA ALA A 86 1.17 6.74 -17.90
C ALA A 86 2.27 7.16 -16.91
N LEU A 87 2.33 8.44 -16.59
CA LEU A 87 2.99 8.93 -15.38
C LEU A 87 1.92 9.09 -14.31
N VAL A 88 2.03 8.30 -13.25
CA VAL A 88 1.11 8.35 -12.10
C VAL A 88 1.70 9.23 -11.02
N VAL A 89 1.03 10.32 -10.70
CA VAL A 89 1.36 11.20 -9.56
C VAL A 89 0.34 10.95 -8.47
N ASP A 90 0.82 10.46 -7.34
CA ASP A 90 -0.01 10.16 -6.16
C ASP A 90 0.46 10.99 -4.97
N SER A 91 -0.43 11.83 -4.44
CA SER A 91 -0.15 12.66 -3.27
C SER A 91 -1.05 12.22 -2.12
N GLY A 92 -0.48 11.44 -1.22
CA GLY A 92 -1.17 10.86 -0.07
C GLY A 92 -0.88 11.57 1.26
N ALA A 93 -1.16 10.88 2.36
CA ALA A 93 -0.92 11.41 3.70
C ALA A 93 0.58 11.55 4.01
N THR A 94 1.36 10.51 3.75
CA THR A 94 2.77 10.42 4.18
C THR A 94 3.78 10.90 3.13
N HIS A 95 3.43 10.84 1.86
CA HIS A 95 4.34 11.19 0.75
C HIS A 95 3.59 11.54 -0.53
N THR A 96 4.30 12.17 -1.44
CA THR A 96 3.93 12.33 -2.85
C THR A 96 4.91 11.55 -3.71
N SER A 97 4.43 10.76 -4.64
CA SER A 97 5.25 10.00 -5.57
C SER A 97 4.88 10.27 -7.03
N ALA A 98 5.88 10.20 -7.91
CA ALA A 98 5.71 10.19 -9.34
C ALA A 98 6.28 8.88 -9.88
N VAL A 99 5.43 8.06 -10.46
CA VAL A 99 5.73 6.69 -10.87
C VAL A 99 5.43 6.52 -12.35
N PRO A 100 6.45 6.37 -13.21
CA PRO A 100 6.22 6.06 -14.62
C PRO A 100 5.84 4.58 -14.78
N VAL A 101 4.75 4.36 -15.50
CA VAL A 101 4.25 3.04 -15.91
C VAL A 101 4.34 2.94 -17.43
N HIS A 102 4.94 1.89 -17.91
CA HIS A 102 5.04 1.59 -19.35
C HIS A 102 4.52 0.18 -19.63
N GLU A 103 3.47 0.10 -20.44
CA GLU A 103 2.79 -1.17 -20.79
C GLU A 103 2.46 -2.05 -19.56
N GLY A 104 2.00 -1.41 -18.46
CA GLY A 104 1.65 -2.09 -17.23
C GLY A 104 2.83 -2.40 -16.29
N TYR A 105 4.06 -1.97 -16.62
CA TYR A 105 5.25 -2.16 -15.79
C TYR A 105 5.77 -0.85 -15.23
N VAL A 106 6.09 -0.83 -13.94
CA VAL A 106 6.73 0.32 -13.29
C VAL A 106 8.20 0.39 -13.71
N LEU A 107 8.64 1.55 -14.18
CA LEU A 107 10.06 1.84 -14.41
C LEU A 107 10.72 2.22 -13.08
N SER A 108 11.15 1.22 -12.32
CA SER A 108 11.57 1.37 -10.92
C SER A 108 12.73 2.37 -10.71
N GLN A 109 13.65 2.46 -11.67
CA GLN A 109 14.78 3.38 -11.62
C GLN A 109 14.37 4.86 -11.81
N ALA A 110 13.16 5.11 -12.30
CA ALA A 110 12.64 6.46 -12.56
C ALA A 110 11.53 6.86 -11.55
N VAL A 111 11.32 6.08 -10.51
CA VAL A 111 10.38 6.41 -9.43
C VAL A 111 10.96 7.54 -8.58
N VAL A 112 10.20 8.61 -8.45
CA VAL A 112 10.53 9.74 -7.57
C VAL A 112 9.55 9.79 -6.42
N LYS A 113 10.06 9.99 -5.21
CA LYS A 113 9.27 10.11 -3.98
C LYS A 113 9.72 11.33 -3.17
N SER A 114 8.76 12.06 -2.62
CA SER A 114 8.95 13.22 -1.75
C SER A 114 8.18 13.02 -0.44
N PRO A 115 8.71 13.47 0.72
CA PRO A 115 8.00 13.44 2.00
C PRO A 115 6.87 14.48 2.08
N LEU A 116 6.61 15.23 1.03
CA LEU A 116 5.47 16.15 0.95
C LEU A 116 4.18 15.34 0.86
N GLY A 117 3.32 15.49 1.86
CA GLY A 117 2.03 14.82 1.96
C GLY A 117 1.15 15.52 2.98
N GLY A 118 -0.05 15.01 3.23
CA GLY A 118 -1.01 15.58 4.15
C GLY A 118 -0.47 15.77 5.57
N ASP A 119 0.30 14.81 6.08
CA ASP A 119 0.92 14.87 7.41
C ASP A 119 1.97 15.99 7.50
N PHE A 120 2.71 16.24 6.43
CA PHE A 120 3.64 17.38 6.37
C PHE A 120 2.86 18.71 6.44
N LEU A 121 1.81 18.84 5.64
CA LEU A 121 0.97 20.04 5.63
C LEU A 121 0.32 20.28 6.99
N SER A 122 -0.23 19.23 7.61
CA SER A 122 -0.84 19.31 8.95
C SER A 122 0.16 19.78 10.01
N ARG A 123 1.40 19.27 9.96
CA ARG A 123 2.47 19.74 10.86
C ARG A 123 2.84 21.20 10.64
N GLN A 124 2.92 21.65 9.37
CA GLN A 124 3.22 23.04 9.05
C GLN A 124 2.10 23.97 9.53
N CYS A 125 0.83 23.59 9.30
CA CYS A 125 -0.31 24.35 9.80
C CYS A 125 -0.28 24.46 11.33
N ARG A 126 -0.05 23.37 12.04
CA ARG A 126 0.06 23.37 13.51
C ARG A 126 1.17 24.29 14.00
N GLN A 127 2.38 24.16 13.41
CA GLN A 127 3.50 25.03 13.77
C GLN A 127 3.24 26.52 13.51
N HIS A 128 2.41 26.83 12.52
CA HIS A 128 2.04 28.21 12.23
C HIS A 128 1.04 28.74 13.27
N LEU A 129 0.04 27.93 13.63
CA LEU A 129 -0.94 28.29 14.66
C LEU A 129 -0.33 28.44 16.05
N ASP A 130 0.62 27.57 16.42
CA ASP A 130 1.31 27.62 17.72
C ASP A 130 2.22 28.89 17.85
N LYS A 131 2.50 29.59 16.77
CA LYS A 131 3.30 30.84 16.76
C LYS A 131 2.46 32.13 16.78
N THR A 132 1.15 31.98 16.65
CA THR A 132 0.20 33.11 16.65
C THR A 132 -0.47 33.24 17.98
#